data_d481e5868cc19c66256ad7a076a17470
#
_entry.id   d481e5868cc19c66256ad7a076a17470
#
_cell.length_a   1.000
_cell.length_b   1.000
_cell.length_c   1.000
_cell.angle_alpha   90.00
_cell.angle_beta   90.00
_cell.angle_gamma   90.00
#
_symmetry.space_group_name_H-M   'P 1'
#
loop_
_entity.id
_entity.type
_entity.pdbx_description
1 polymer ?
#
loop_
_entity_poly.entity_id
_entity_poly.type
_entity_poly.pdbx_seq_one_letter_code
_entity_poly.pdbx_strand_id
1 'polypeptide(L)'
;GTEVLKITNSSSDVIIKPIVDAKDIIFQQRDGTEVARIEDNGTFNIVTDKLAINGTAVTSTAAELNKVDGVGTLAQAGKQTIWVPAQAMTPTTSNGCATLATVETTSGRPDMNVLDFDKDSDEFAQFAVAFPKSWNSGVVTYQFFWSGLAATTTVTLTLAGVSFADNDSIDTAYGTAVAVEDTAQGAVEECLVSAESGNVTIAGSPGDNELTYFRIGRDVSEDNMAGDCRLHGVKLFFTTDLANDA
;
A
#
# COMPACT_ATOMS: atom_id res chain seq x y z
N GLY A 1 36.40 23.78 -48.60
CA GLY A 1 35.82 23.27 -47.36
C GLY A 1 35.63 21.77 -47.49
N THR A 2 35.92 21.04 -46.41
CA THR A 2 35.67 19.58 -46.35
C THR A 2 34.17 19.38 -46.16
N GLU A 3 33.55 18.59 -47.04
CA GLU A 3 32.17 18.19 -46.88
C GLU A 3 32.05 17.29 -45.64
N VAL A 4 31.09 17.57 -44.74
CA VAL A 4 30.93 16.83 -43.49
C VAL A 4 29.55 16.16 -43.36
N LEU A 5 28.59 16.55 -44.22
CA LEU A 5 27.25 16.01 -44.26
C LEU A 5 26.82 15.75 -45.70
N LYS A 6 26.20 14.61 -45.96
CA LYS A 6 25.61 14.25 -47.24
C LYS A 6 24.10 14.01 -47.10
N ILE A 7 23.32 14.65 -47.99
CA ILE A 7 21.89 14.38 -48.15
C ILE A 7 21.73 13.78 -49.56
N THR A 8 21.21 12.57 -49.67
CA THR A 8 21.00 11.87 -50.95
C THR A 8 19.63 11.19 -50.99
N ASN A 9 19.18 10.87 -52.19
CA ASN A 9 18.03 10.00 -52.43
C ASN A 9 18.53 8.60 -52.81
N SER A 10 17.94 7.56 -52.22
CA SER A 10 18.17 6.18 -52.61
C SER A 10 16.86 5.41 -52.55
N SER A 11 16.40 4.86 -53.67
CA SER A 11 15.16 4.07 -53.75
C SER A 11 13.91 4.78 -53.17
N SER A 12 13.77 6.08 -53.42
CA SER A 12 12.71 6.95 -52.89
C SER A 12 12.89 7.45 -51.43
N ASP A 13 13.91 7.00 -50.71
CA ASP A 13 14.24 7.49 -49.37
C ASP A 13 15.21 8.67 -49.43
N VAL A 14 15.05 9.62 -48.51
CA VAL A 14 16.03 10.69 -48.25
C VAL A 14 17.00 10.23 -47.18
N ILE A 15 18.27 10.13 -47.53
CA ILE A 15 19.32 9.72 -46.60
C ILE A 15 20.10 10.95 -46.13
N ILE A 16 20.16 11.15 -44.83
CA ILE A 16 20.99 12.17 -44.16
C ILE A 16 22.05 11.43 -43.37
N LYS A 17 23.33 11.60 -43.70
CA LYS A 17 24.42 10.95 -42.98
C LYS A 17 25.66 11.81 -42.86
N PRO A 18 26.40 11.72 -41.75
CA PRO A 18 27.80 12.18 -41.72
C PRO A 18 28.63 11.39 -42.74
N ILE A 19 29.60 12.05 -43.35
CA ILE A 19 30.56 11.39 -44.23
C ILE A 19 31.96 11.30 -43.61
N VAL A 20 32.10 11.82 -42.41
CA VAL A 20 33.29 11.70 -41.55
C VAL A 20 32.98 10.76 -40.41
N ASP A 21 33.86 9.78 -40.22
CA ASP A 21 33.74 8.80 -39.13
C ASP A 21 33.83 9.46 -37.76
N ALA A 22 33.20 8.84 -36.76
CA ALA A 22 33.10 9.33 -35.38
C ALA A 22 32.46 10.75 -35.25
N LYS A 23 31.44 11.03 -36.08
CA LYS A 23 30.67 12.29 -36.03
C LYS A 23 29.17 12.04 -35.94
N ASP A 24 28.54 12.76 -35.05
CA ASP A 24 27.09 12.73 -34.78
C ASP A 24 26.34 13.65 -35.74
N ILE A 25 25.05 13.39 -35.92
CA ILE A 25 24.09 14.37 -36.44
C ILE A 25 23.42 15.03 -35.25
N ILE A 26 23.65 16.32 -35.06
CA ILE A 26 23.15 17.07 -33.91
C ILE A 26 22.03 18.02 -34.34
N PHE A 27 20.90 17.97 -33.62
CA PHE A 27 19.78 18.90 -33.76
C PHE A 27 19.87 19.97 -32.65
N GLN A 28 19.95 21.23 -33.05
CA GLN A 28 20.11 22.35 -32.13
C GLN A 28 19.06 23.43 -32.36
N GLN A 29 18.74 24.20 -31.31
CA GLN A 29 18.03 25.46 -31.43
C GLN A 29 18.95 26.53 -32.03
N ARG A 30 18.37 27.69 -32.35
CA ARG A 30 19.10 28.84 -32.93
C ARG A 30 20.26 29.35 -32.05
N ASP A 31 20.10 29.21 -30.73
CA ASP A 31 21.10 29.61 -29.77
C ASP A 31 22.24 28.61 -29.55
N GLY A 32 22.20 27.47 -30.26
CA GLY A 32 23.17 26.39 -30.16
C GLY A 32 22.82 25.34 -29.11
N THR A 33 21.70 25.48 -28.38
CA THR A 33 21.24 24.47 -27.43
C THR A 33 20.83 23.18 -28.15
N GLU A 34 21.43 22.08 -27.73
CA GLU A 34 21.12 20.76 -28.29
C GLU A 34 19.73 20.28 -27.82
N VAL A 35 19.00 19.67 -28.75
CA VAL A 35 17.69 19.06 -28.52
C VAL A 35 17.75 17.55 -28.65
N ALA A 36 18.45 17.05 -29.65
CA ALA A 36 18.64 15.63 -29.94
C ALA A 36 19.88 15.40 -30.80
N ARG A 37 20.37 14.15 -30.83
CA ARG A 37 21.42 13.73 -31.74
C ARG A 37 21.22 12.28 -32.24
N ILE A 38 21.79 11.96 -33.38
CA ILE A 38 22.07 10.59 -33.77
C ILE A 38 23.57 10.41 -33.57
N GLU A 39 23.94 9.56 -32.62
CA GLU A 39 25.33 9.25 -32.31
C GLU A 39 25.94 8.36 -33.37
N ASP A 40 27.25 8.34 -33.52
CA ASP A 40 27.99 7.50 -34.47
C ASP A 40 27.79 6.00 -34.23
N ASN A 41 27.39 5.60 -33.00
CA ASN A 41 27.01 4.23 -32.64
C ASN A 41 25.59 3.84 -33.06
N GLY A 42 24.83 4.75 -33.70
CA GLY A 42 23.46 4.55 -34.15
C GLY A 42 22.38 4.85 -33.07
N THR A 43 22.74 5.32 -31.88
CA THR A 43 21.78 5.72 -30.86
C THR A 43 21.11 7.04 -31.24
N PHE A 44 19.77 7.12 -31.17
CA PHE A 44 19.03 8.38 -31.20
C PHE A 44 18.82 8.89 -29.79
N ASN A 45 19.58 9.90 -29.40
CA ASN A 45 19.58 10.48 -28.06
C ASN A 45 18.79 11.80 -28.06
N ILE A 46 17.80 11.91 -27.18
CA ILE A 46 17.01 13.12 -26.96
C ILE A 46 17.40 13.69 -25.60
N VAL A 47 17.75 14.98 -25.57
CA VAL A 47 18.12 15.67 -24.34
C VAL A 47 16.93 15.64 -23.35
N THR A 48 17.22 15.51 -22.06
CA THR A 48 16.22 15.53 -20.98
C THR A 48 15.22 16.69 -21.17
N ASP A 49 13.94 16.40 -20.93
CA ASP A 49 12.81 17.36 -21.06
C ASP A 49 12.55 17.87 -22.48
N LYS A 50 13.15 17.28 -23.50
CA LYS A 50 12.94 17.68 -24.90
C LYS A 50 12.05 16.75 -25.71
N LEU A 51 11.69 15.58 -25.15
CA LEU A 51 10.70 14.70 -25.77
C LEU A 51 9.27 15.16 -25.43
N ALA A 52 8.48 15.42 -26.47
CA ALA A 52 7.05 15.68 -26.30
C ALA A 52 6.24 14.82 -27.26
N ILE A 53 5.10 14.30 -26.81
CA ILE A 53 4.16 13.56 -27.64
C ILE A 53 2.87 14.39 -27.72
N ASN A 54 2.46 14.75 -28.93
CA ASN A 54 1.28 15.60 -29.15
C ASN A 54 1.26 16.89 -28.29
N GLY A 55 2.44 17.53 -28.18
CA GLY A 55 2.60 18.77 -27.40
C GLY A 55 2.75 18.59 -25.89
N THR A 56 2.58 17.39 -25.36
CA THR A 56 2.78 17.09 -23.94
C THR A 56 4.19 16.58 -23.70
N ALA A 57 4.95 17.23 -22.83
CA ALA A 57 6.29 16.81 -22.48
C ALA A 57 6.31 15.46 -21.77
N VAL A 58 7.21 14.57 -22.16
CA VAL A 58 7.53 13.34 -21.41
C VAL A 58 8.56 13.71 -20.35
N THR A 59 8.11 13.73 -19.10
CA THR A 59 8.95 14.10 -17.93
C THR A 59 9.60 12.88 -17.27
N SER A 60 9.19 11.66 -17.66
CA SER A 60 9.76 10.42 -17.14
C SER A 60 11.20 10.24 -17.61
N THR A 61 12.08 9.84 -16.70
CA THR A 61 13.46 9.45 -17.02
C THR A 61 13.49 8.13 -17.82
N ALA A 62 14.58 7.85 -18.52
CA ALA A 62 14.78 6.58 -19.19
C ALA A 62 14.68 5.38 -18.24
N ALA A 63 15.17 5.52 -17.00
CA ALA A 63 15.07 4.49 -15.96
C ALA A 63 13.61 4.21 -15.55
N GLU A 64 12.77 5.24 -15.49
CA GLU A 64 11.33 5.08 -15.20
C GLU A 64 10.58 4.48 -16.40
N LEU A 65 10.90 4.90 -17.63
CA LEU A 65 10.32 4.32 -18.83
C LEU A 65 10.71 2.84 -18.99
N ASN A 66 11.95 2.48 -18.65
CA ASN A 66 12.41 1.10 -18.72
C ASN A 66 11.74 0.17 -17.71
N LYS A 67 11.14 0.71 -16.63
CA LYS A 67 10.33 -0.09 -15.69
C LYS A 67 9.03 -0.61 -16.30
N VAL A 68 8.56 -0.03 -17.39
CA VAL A 68 7.35 -0.50 -18.11
C VAL A 68 7.68 -1.45 -19.24
N ASP A 69 8.95 -1.72 -19.52
CA ASP A 69 9.39 -2.69 -20.51
C ASP A 69 9.04 -4.11 -20.05
N GLY A 70 8.34 -4.86 -20.92
CA GLY A 70 7.87 -6.21 -20.60
C GLY A 70 6.66 -6.29 -19.67
N VAL A 71 6.12 -5.17 -19.21
CA VAL A 71 4.90 -5.14 -18.39
C VAL A 71 3.68 -5.16 -19.30
N GLY A 72 3.04 -6.31 -19.44
CA GLY A 72 1.82 -6.47 -20.26
C GLY A 72 0.62 -5.66 -19.73
N THR A 73 0.61 -5.31 -18.46
CA THR A 73 -0.32 -4.38 -17.81
C THR A 73 0.46 -3.60 -16.78
N LEU A 74 0.37 -2.27 -16.77
CA LEU A 74 0.94 -1.44 -15.72
C LEU A 74 0.23 -1.78 -14.41
N ALA A 75 0.82 -2.67 -13.61
CA ALA A 75 0.36 -2.93 -12.27
C ALA A 75 0.83 -1.78 -11.39
N GLN A 76 -0.11 -1.14 -10.72
CA GLN A 76 0.20 -0.07 -9.79
C GLN A 76 0.81 -0.66 -8.53
N ALA A 77 2.10 -0.47 -8.33
CA ALA A 77 2.67 -0.49 -6.99
C ALA A 77 1.97 0.60 -6.17
N GLY A 78 1.61 0.32 -4.93
CA GLY A 78 0.92 1.27 -4.07
C GLY A 78 0.19 0.61 -2.92
N LYS A 79 -0.70 1.37 -2.31
CA LYS A 79 -1.47 0.94 -1.15
C LYS A 79 -2.53 -0.08 -1.54
N GLN A 80 -2.52 -1.21 -0.86
CA GLN A 80 -3.46 -2.31 -1.01
C GLN A 80 -4.22 -2.55 0.29
N THR A 81 -5.31 -3.31 0.22
CA THR A 81 -6.20 -3.53 1.36
C THR A 81 -6.47 -5.02 1.57
N ILE A 82 -6.38 -5.46 2.83
CA ILE A 82 -6.90 -6.74 3.29
C ILE A 82 -8.07 -6.46 4.23
N TRP A 83 -9.23 -7.06 3.97
CA TRP A 83 -10.35 -7.07 4.90
C TRP A 83 -10.27 -8.30 5.79
N VAL A 84 -10.22 -8.07 7.11
CA VAL A 84 -10.21 -9.11 8.14
C VAL A 84 -11.50 -8.97 8.94
N PRO A 85 -12.54 -9.80 8.66
CA PRO A 85 -13.78 -9.77 9.44
C PRO A 85 -13.57 -10.32 10.83
N ALA A 86 -14.42 -9.95 11.78
CA ALA A 86 -14.37 -10.44 13.17
C ALA A 86 -14.35 -11.98 13.26
N GLN A 87 -15.06 -12.67 12.35
CA GLN A 87 -15.06 -14.14 12.30
C GLN A 87 -13.71 -14.78 11.94
N ALA A 88 -12.77 -14.01 11.38
CA ALA A 88 -11.40 -14.47 11.09
C ALA A 88 -10.44 -14.20 12.25
N MET A 89 -10.94 -13.67 13.34
CA MET A 89 -10.18 -13.34 14.55
C MET A 89 -10.51 -14.32 15.67
N THR A 90 -9.58 -14.47 16.61
CA THR A 90 -9.75 -15.29 17.81
C THR A 90 -9.42 -14.45 19.04
N PRO A 91 -10.26 -14.46 20.09
CA PRO A 91 -9.88 -13.90 21.38
C PRO A 91 -8.56 -14.47 21.88
N THR A 92 -7.69 -13.65 22.45
CA THR A 92 -6.43 -14.14 23.03
C THR A 92 -6.70 -14.98 24.28
N THR A 93 -5.81 -15.92 24.62
CA THR A 93 -5.95 -16.73 25.85
C THR A 93 -5.85 -15.87 27.10
N SER A 94 -4.99 -14.85 27.09
CA SER A 94 -4.84 -13.90 28.19
C SER A 94 -5.53 -12.59 27.81
N ASN A 95 -6.46 -12.14 28.64
CA ASN A 95 -7.24 -10.92 28.42
C ASN A 95 -7.95 -10.92 27.03
N GLY A 96 -8.51 -12.06 26.64
CA GLY A 96 -9.26 -12.15 25.39
C GLY A 96 -10.62 -11.48 25.51
N CYS A 97 -11.05 -10.84 24.43
CA CYS A 97 -12.41 -10.32 24.31
C CYS A 97 -13.46 -11.46 24.34
N ALA A 98 -14.74 -11.11 24.30
CA ALA A 98 -15.81 -12.09 24.24
C ALA A 98 -15.66 -13.03 23.02
N THR A 99 -16.15 -14.25 23.15
CA THR A 99 -16.16 -15.21 22.04
C THR A 99 -17.01 -14.70 20.87
N LEU A 100 -16.66 -15.11 19.65
CA LEU A 100 -17.40 -14.74 18.44
C LEU A 100 -18.90 -14.97 18.63
N ALA A 101 -19.68 -13.93 18.39
CA ALA A 101 -21.13 -13.95 18.42
C ALA A 101 -21.70 -13.62 17.03
N THR A 102 -22.91 -14.16 16.77
CA THR A 102 -23.72 -13.73 15.63
C THR A 102 -24.87 -12.88 16.16
N VAL A 103 -25.00 -11.68 15.64
CA VAL A 103 -25.99 -10.70 16.10
C VAL A 103 -26.89 -10.29 14.94
N GLU A 104 -28.19 -10.48 15.15
CA GLU A 104 -29.28 -9.94 14.34
C GLU A 104 -29.92 -8.77 15.12
N THR A 105 -29.93 -7.57 14.55
CA THR A 105 -30.49 -6.40 15.22
C THR A 105 -32.01 -6.40 15.24
N THR A 106 -32.61 -6.86 14.15
CA THR A 106 -34.06 -7.03 13.97
C THR A 106 -34.29 -8.20 13.04
N SER A 107 -35.28 -9.03 13.30
CA SER A 107 -35.60 -10.21 12.48
C SER A 107 -35.65 -9.92 10.98
N GLY A 108 -34.89 -10.68 10.18
CA GLY A 108 -34.76 -10.53 8.75
C GLY A 108 -33.75 -9.47 8.29
N ARG A 109 -32.98 -8.90 9.22
CA ARG A 109 -31.81 -8.04 8.95
C ARG A 109 -30.54 -8.89 8.84
N PRO A 110 -29.39 -8.30 8.41
CA PRO A 110 -28.14 -9.05 8.34
C PRO A 110 -27.74 -9.63 9.70
N ASP A 111 -27.36 -10.90 9.70
CA ASP A 111 -26.67 -11.55 10.80
C ASP A 111 -25.19 -11.20 10.74
N MET A 112 -24.71 -10.46 11.75
CA MET A 112 -23.33 -9.99 11.81
C MET A 112 -22.50 -10.83 12.77
N ASN A 113 -21.37 -11.32 12.31
CA ASN A 113 -20.36 -11.93 13.18
C ASN A 113 -19.51 -10.84 13.81
N VAL A 114 -19.43 -10.82 15.14
CA VAL A 114 -18.84 -9.75 15.92
C VAL A 114 -17.99 -10.26 17.07
N LEU A 115 -17.05 -9.43 17.52
CA LEU A 115 -16.31 -9.59 18.77
C LEU A 115 -16.62 -8.38 19.66
N ASP A 116 -17.09 -8.64 20.87
CA ASP A 116 -17.39 -7.61 21.85
C ASP A 116 -16.20 -7.48 22.84
N PHE A 117 -15.70 -6.24 23.02
CA PHE A 117 -14.61 -5.87 23.93
C PHE A 117 -15.18 -5.13 25.13
N ASP A 118 -14.87 -5.63 26.33
CA ASP A 118 -15.37 -5.11 27.60
C ASP A 118 -14.99 -3.64 27.82
N LYS A 119 -15.84 -2.92 28.55
CA LYS A 119 -15.66 -1.50 28.86
C LYS A 119 -14.74 -1.24 30.06
N ASP A 120 -14.47 -2.26 30.89
CA ASP A 120 -13.78 -2.11 32.17
C ASP A 120 -12.34 -2.63 32.15
N SER A 121 -11.94 -3.36 31.10
CA SER A 121 -10.61 -3.96 30.99
C SER A 121 -10.10 -3.99 29.57
N ASP A 122 -8.79 -3.87 29.42
CA ASP A 122 -8.14 -4.06 28.13
C ASP A 122 -8.29 -5.52 27.69
N GLU A 123 -8.91 -5.70 26.54
CA GLU A 123 -9.15 -7.01 25.94
C GLU A 123 -8.60 -7.09 24.54
N PHE A 124 -8.28 -8.31 24.10
CA PHE A 124 -7.56 -8.54 22.86
C PHE A 124 -8.17 -9.65 22.01
N ALA A 125 -8.08 -9.48 20.69
CA ALA A 125 -8.25 -10.52 19.68
C ALA A 125 -7.03 -10.55 18.76
N GLN A 126 -6.82 -11.68 18.08
CA GLN A 126 -5.70 -11.85 17.16
C GLN A 126 -6.15 -12.47 15.84
N PHE A 127 -5.40 -12.19 14.79
CA PHE A 127 -5.53 -12.78 13.46
C PHE A 127 -4.17 -12.91 12.80
N ALA A 128 -4.08 -13.74 11.76
CA ALA A 128 -2.85 -13.92 11.01
C ALA A 128 -3.04 -13.52 9.54
N VAL A 129 -1.97 -12.99 8.97
CA VAL A 129 -1.87 -12.64 7.55
C VAL A 129 -0.56 -13.22 6.99
N ALA A 130 -0.62 -13.85 5.82
CA ALA A 130 0.54 -14.06 4.98
C ALA A 130 0.47 -13.02 3.86
N PHE A 131 1.41 -12.08 3.87
CA PHE A 131 1.44 -11.02 2.87
C PHE A 131 1.87 -11.56 1.51
N PRO A 132 1.39 -10.96 0.40
CA PRO A 132 1.87 -11.31 -0.94
C PRO A 132 3.35 -10.92 -1.08
N LYS A 133 4.08 -11.58 -1.99
CA LYS A 133 5.49 -11.25 -2.29
C LYS A 133 5.68 -9.84 -2.81
N SER A 134 4.63 -9.25 -3.37
CA SER A 134 4.60 -7.87 -3.83
C SER A 134 4.58 -6.85 -2.69
N TRP A 135 4.41 -7.26 -1.43
CA TRP A 135 4.50 -6.36 -0.29
C TRP A 135 5.93 -5.84 -0.10
N ASN A 136 6.07 -4.55 0.19
CA ASN A 136 7.37 -3.90 0.39
C ASN A 136 8.03 -4.19 1.75
N SER A 137 7.47 -5.13 2.54
CA SER A 137 7.91 -5.50 3.89
C SER A 137 7.96 -4.31 4.88
N GLY A 138 7.23 -3.26 4.57
CA GLY A 138 7.18 -2.03 5.35
C GLY A 138 6.09 -2.04 6.42
N VAL A 139 5.84 -0.84 6.96
CA VAL A 139 4.76 -0.59 7.90
C VAL A 139 3.39 -0.83 7.27
N VAL A 140 2.41 -1.13 8.12
CA VAL A 140 1.00 -1.20 7.75
C VAL A 140 0.21 -0.13 8.48
N THR A 141 -0.99 0.18 8.00
CA THR A 141 -1.96 1.01 8.70
C THR A 141 -3.29 0.28 8.75
N TYR A 142 -4.22 0.71 9.59
CA TYR A 142 -5.51 0.04 9.72
C TYR A 142 -6.66 1.01 9.95
N GLN A 143 -7.87 0.55 9.67
CA GLN A 143 -9.15 1.12 10.09
C GLN A 143 -9.98 0.01 10.72
N PHE A 144 -10.74 0.30 11.76
CA PHE A 144 -11.69 -0.66 12.32
C PHE A 144 -13.13 -0.25 12.03
N PHE A 145 -13.97 -1.25 11.87
CA PHE A 145 -15.41 -1.14 11.66
C PHE A 145 -16.10 -1.66 12.92
N TRP A 146 -16.95 -0.86 13.52
CA TRP A 146 -17.51 -1.14 14.83
C TRP A 146 -18.91 -0.59 15.02
N SER A 147 -19.54 -0.97 16.11
CA SER A 147 -20.76 -0.36 16.62
C SER A 147 -20.70 -0.29 18.14
N GLY A 148 -21.46 0.61 18.73
CA GLY A 148 -21.42 0.87 20.17
C GLY A 148 -22.74 1.34 20.73
N LEU A 149 -22.68 2.09 21.82
CA LEU A 149 -23.86 2.64 22.49
C LEU A 149 -24.42 3.87 21.75
N ALA A 150 -25.68 4.18 22.02
CA ALA A 150 -26.36 5.43 21.59
C ALA A 150 -25.87 6.62 22.40
N ALA A 151 -24.58 6.96 22.31
CA ALA A 151 -23.97 8.10 22.99
C ALA A 151 -22.78 8.60 22.19
N THR A 152 -22.52 9.91 22.24
CA THR A 152 -21.34 10.51 21.62
C THR A 152 -20.11 10.31 22.51
N THR A 153 -19.71 9.06 22.68
CA THR A 153 -18.55 8.64 23.48
C THR A 153 -17.50 8.01 22.58
N THR A 154 -16.25 8.01 23.04
CA THR A 154 -15.12 7.50 22.27
C THR A 154 -14.78 6.07 22.62
N VAL A 155 -14.24 5.35 21.64
CA VAL A 155 -13.56 4.07 21.82
C VAL A 155 -12.15 4.17 21.22
N THR A 156 -11.16 3.59 21.91
CA THR A 156 -9.81 3.51 21.42
C THR A 156 -9.44 2.06 21.17
N LEU A 157 -9.16 1.71 19.91
CA LEU A 157 -8.61 0.42 19.55
C LEU A 157 -7.14 0.55 19.13
N THR A 158 -6.37 -0.47 19.48
CA THR A 158 -4.93 -0.56 19.20
C THR A 158 -4.62 -1.75 18.30
N LEU A 159 -3.60 -1.64 17.44
CA LEU A 159 -3.10 -2.76 16.64
C LEU A 159 -1.58 -2.89 16.81
N ALA A 160 -1.13 -4.12 17.05
CA ALA A 160 0.28 -4.49 17.08
C ALA A 160 0.53 -5.71 16.21
N GLY A 161 1.70 -5.83 15.59
CA GLY A 161 2.07 -6.94 14.72
C GLY A 161 3.40 -7.59 15.09
N VAL A 162 3.56 -8.89 14.77
CA VAL A 162 4.82 -9.64 14.83
C VAL A 162 4.87 -10.64 13.68
N SER A 163 6.01 -10.78 13.02
CA SER A 163 6.23 -11.71 11.92
C SER A 163 7.23 -12.78 12.30
N PHE A 164 7.07 -13.96 11.69
CA PHE A 164 7.91 -15.13 11.90
C PHE A 164 8.36 -15.70 10.54
N ALA A 165 9.66 -15.68 10.30
CA ALA A 165 10.28 -16.37 9.19
C ALA A 165 10.44 -17.88 9.47
N ASP A 166 10.86 -18.62 8.46
CA ASP A 166 11.20 -20.04 8.63
C ASP A 166 12.32 -20.21 9.67
N ASN A 167 12.10 -21.10 10.63
CA ASN A 167 12.94 -21.38 11.81
C ASN A 167 12.99 -20.28 12.90
N ASP A 168 12.21 -19.23 12.80
CA ASP A 168 12.11 -18.25 13.89
C ASP A 168 11.38 -18.82 15.11
N SER A 169 11.70 -18.26 16.28
CA SER A 169 10.94 -18.54 17.48
C SER A 169 9.56 -17.90 17.41
N ILE A 170 8.52 -18.71 17.55
CA ILE A 170 7.14 -18.19 17.68
C ILE A 170 6.86 -17.57 19.07
N ASP A 171 7.78 -17.69 20.02
CA ASP A 171 7.74 -17.02 21.33
C ASP A 171 8.41 -15.65 21.24
N THR A 172 7.82 -14.75 20.46
CA THR A 172 8.31 -13.40 20.23
C THR A 172 7.23 -12.38 20.52
N ALA A 173 7.60 -11.28 21.16
CA ALA A 173 6.66 -10.22 21.52
C ALA A 173 6.15 -9.44 20.29
N TYR A 174 4.91 -8.99 20.37
CA TYR A 174 4.37 -8.02 19.40
C TYR A 174 5.19 -6.72 19.43
N GLY A 175 5.20 -6.02 18.30
CA GLY A 175 5.70 -4.65 18.21
C GLY A 175 4.87 -3.67 19.05
N THR A 176 5.27 -2.41 19.04
CA THR A 176 4.53 -1.34 19.73
C THR A 176 3.14 -1.19 19.11
N ALA A 177 2.12 -1.24 19.96
CA ALA A 177 0.75 -1.01 19.52
C ALA A 177 0.53 0.45 19.09
N VAL A 178 -0.26 0.64 18.06
CA VAL A 178 -0.67 1.96 17.57
C VAL A 178 -2.16 2.11 17.79
N ALA A 179 -2.55 3.19 18.46
CA ALA A 179 -3.92 3.49 18.82
C ALA A 179 -4.65 4.32 17.78
N VAL A 180 -5.95 4.10 17.65
CA VAL A 180 -6.89 4.97 16.95
C VAL A 180 -8.12 5.16 17.82
N GLU A 181 -8.46 6.40 18.08
CA GLU A 181 -9.71 6.79 18.74
C GLU A 181 -10.78 7.06 17.69
N ASP A 182 -12.02 6.63 17.96
CA ASP A 182 -13.19 6.95 17.16
C ASP A 182 -14.39 7.27 18.06
N THR A 183 -15.36 8.01 17.55
CA THR A 183 -16.49 8.53 18.32
C THR A 183 -17.80 7.96 17.81
N ALA A 184 -18.61 7.39 18.70
CA ALA A 184 -19.98 6.98 18.41
C ALA A 184 -20.86 8.19 18.06
N GLN A 185 -21.81 8.02 17.13
CA GLN A 185 -22.56 9.12 16.56
C GLN A 185 -23.95 9.35 17.21
N GLY A 186 -24.26 8.60 18.25
CA GLY A 186 -25.41 8.86 19.11
C GLY A 186 -26.62 7.95 18.90
N ALA A 187 -26.56 6.98 17.98
CA ALA A 187 -27.56 5.93 17.86
C ALA A 187 -26.94 4.54 18.10
N VAL A 188 -27.73 3.59 18.59
CA VAL A 188 -27.33 2.18 18.62
C VAL A 188 -27.31 1.61 17.19
N GLU A 189 -26.52 0.57 16.98
CA GLU A 189 -26.53 -0.20 15.74
C GLU A 189 -26.08 0.61 14.50
N GLU A 190 -25.38 1.73 14.71
CA GLU A 190 -24.70 2.44 13.63
C GLU A 190 -23.40 1.71 13.27
N CYS A 191 -23.16 1.57 11.97
CA CYS A 191 -21.87 1.13 11.47
C CYS A 191 -20.91 2.32 11.49
N LEU A 192 -19.93 2.27 12.34
CA LEU A 192 -18.90 3.28 12.52
C LEU A 192 -17.58 2.82 11.89
N VAL A 193 -16.83 3.74 11.33
CA VAL A 193 -15.56 3.46 10.67
C VAL A 193 -14.54 4.48 11.17
N SER A 194 -13.49 4.00 11.82
CA SER A 194 -12.44 4.89 12.33
C SER A 194 -11.69 5.64 11.23
N ALA A 195 -10.98 6.67 11.62
CA ALA A 195 -9.89 7.20 10.79
C ALA A 195 -8.83 6.10 10.52
N GLU A 196 -8.03 6.28 9.49
CA GLU A 196 -6.86 5.42 9.27
C GLU A 196 -5.80 5.71 10.34
N SER A 197 -5.18 4.65 10.86
CA SER A 197 -4.16 4.73 11.90
C SER A 197 -2.87 5.39 11.41
N GLY A 198 -1.99 5.75 12.36
CA GLY A 198 -0.57 5.90 12.11
C GLY A 198 0.10 4.58 11.71
N ASN A 199 1.39 4.63 11.41
CA ASN A 199 2.20 3.50 10.98
C ASN A 199 2.36 2.45 12.10
N VAL A 200 1.90 1.24 11.86
CA VAL A 200 2.14 0.06 12.71
C VAL A 200 3.41 -0.63 12.23
N THR A 201 4.45 -0.59 13.05
CA THR A 201 5.70 -1.33 12.79
C THR A 201 5.54 -2.76 13.27
N ILE A 202 5.71 -3.71 12.37
CA ILE A 202 5.64 -5.14 12.68
C ILE A 202 7.00 -5.57 13.26
N ALA A 203 7.00 -6.23 14.43
CA ALA A 203 8.20 -6.82 15.00
C ALA A 203 8.63 -8.08 14.22
N GLY A 204 9.87 -8.55 14.40
CA GLY A 204 10.38 -9.78 13.79
C GLY A 204 10.97 -9.58 12.39
N SER A 205 11.22 -8.33 11.96
CA SER A 205 11.84 -8.03 10.65
C SER A 205 11.04 -8.61 9.48
N PRO A 206 9.79 -8.20 9.30
CA PRO A 206 8.83 -8.83 8.38
C PRO A 206 9.34 -8.90 6.93
N GLY A 207 9.02 -10.00 6.25
CA GLY A 207 9.34 -10.26 4.85
C GLY A 207 8.22 -11.01 4.13
N ASP A 208 8.45 -11.31 2.85
CA ASP A 208 7.60 -12.22 2.09
C ASP A 208 7.76 -13.66 2.60
N ASN A 209 6.79 -14.52 2.39
CA ASN A 209 6.75 -15.91 2.89
C ASN A 209 6.83 -16.05 4.42
N GLU A 210 6.47 -15.03 5.16
CA GLU A 210 6.40 -15.05 6.61
C GLU A 210 4.97 -15.07 7.12
N LEU A 211 4.80 -15.65 8.32
CA LEU A 211 3.52 -15.64 9.01
C LEU A 211 3.48 -14.43 9.95
N THR A 212 2.63 -13.47 9.66
CA THR A 212 2.46 -12.28 10.49
C THR A 212 1.20 -12.40 11.33
N TYR A 213 1.35 -12.31 12.66
CA TYR A 213 0.24 -12.18 13.59
C TYR A 213 0.00 -10.72 13.95
N PHE A 214 -1.27 -10.36 14.00
CA PHE A 214 -1.73 -9.07 14.51
C PHE A 214 -2.60 -9.29 15.74
N ARG A 215 -2.48 -8.37 16.70
CA ARG A 215 -3.33 -8.30 17.89
C ARG A 215 -4.03 -6.95 17.89
N ILE A 216 -5.36 -6.98 17.81
CA ILE A 216 -6.22 -5.81 18.03
C ILE A 216 -6.72 -5.84 19.47
N GLY A 217 -6.79 -4.70 20.12
CA GLY A 217 -7.26 -4.59 21.49
C GLY A 217 -7.96 -3.28 21.76
N ARG A 218 -8.84 -3.26 22.77
CA ARG A 218 -9.40 -2.03 23.33
C ARG A 218 -8.49 -1.52 24.43
N ASP A 219 -8.23 -0.21 24.42
CA ASP A 219 -7.52 0.51 25.48
C ASP A 219 -8.55 1.35 26.24
N VAL A 220 -9.06 0.80 27.34
CA VAL A 220 -10.11 1.45 28.13
C VAL A 220 -9.61 2.67 28.90
N SER A 221 -8.29 2.83 29.05
CA SER A 221 -7.71 4.00 29.71
C SER A 221 -7.72 5.25 28.84
N GLU A 222 -7.80 5.06 27.51
CA GLU A 222 -7.79 6.12 26.50
C GLU A 222 -9.15 6.33 25.85
N ASP A 223 -10.24 5.72 26.38
CA ASP A 223 -11.59 5.91 25.89
C ASP A 223 -12.59 6.29 27.01
N ASN A 224 -13.82 6.61 26.64
CA ASN A 224 -14.84 6.98 27.62
C ASN A 224 -16.20 6.33 27.38
N MET A 225 -16.28 5.32 26.50
CA MET A 225 -17.53 4.62 26.24
C MET A 225 -17.88 3.66 27.39
N ALA A 226 -19.00 3.92 28.05
CA ALA A 226 -19.48 3.16 29.22
C ALA A 226 -20.15 1.81 28.87
N GLY A 227 -19.89 1.27 27.68
CA GLY A 227 -20.40 -0.01 27.23
C GLY A 227 -19.37 -0.75 26.37
N ASP A 228 -19.68 -1.98 26.00
CA ASP A 228 -18.81 -2.81 25.21
C ASP A 228 -18.68 -2.26 23.78
N CYS A 229 -17.47 -2.38 23.23
CA CYS A 229 -17.20 -2.07 21.83
C CYS A 229 -17.41 -3.32 20.99
N ARG A 230 -18.30 -3.26 20.02
CA ARG A 230 -18.58 -4.36 19.08
C ARG A 230 -17.78 -4.19 17.81
N LEU A 231 -16.77 -5.03 17.61
CA LEU A 231 -15.95 -5.04 16.41
C LEU A 231 -16.57 -5.92 15.31
N HIS A 232 -16.74 -5.37 14.11
CA HIS A 232 -17.17 -6.08 12.91
C HIS A 232 -15.99 -6.58 12.08
N GLY A 233 -14.88 -5.85 12.10
CA GLY A 233 -13.67 -6.22 11.38
C GLY A 233 -12.67 -5.08 11.23
N VAL A 234 -11.54 -5.40 10.64
CA VAL A 234 -10.42 -4.49 10.41
C VAL A 234 -10.08 -4.45 8.92
N LYS A 235 -9.91 -3.27 8.40
CA LYS A 235 -9.20 -3.04 7.14
C LYS A 235 -7.72 -2.85 7.44
N LEU A 236 -6.89 -3.72 6.93
CA LEU A 236 -5.43 -3.60 7.00
C LEU A 236 -4.93 -3.06 5.67
N PHE A 237 -4.11 -2.02 5.71
CA PHE A 237 -3.49 -1.43 4.52
C PHE A 237 -2.00 -1.70 4.52
N PHE A 238 -1.48 -2.12 3.37
CA PHE A 238 -0.07 -2.37 3.14
C PHE A 238 0.35 -1.79 1.79
N THR A 239 1.64 -1.59 1.58
CA THR A 239 2.16 -1.02 0.32
C THR A 239 2.87 -2.10 -0.49
N THR A 240 2.57 -2.17 -1.78
CA THR A 240 3.28 -3.02 -2.72
C THR A 240 4.33 -2.21 -3.48
N ASP A 241 5.47 -2.81 -3.78
CA ASP A 241 6.54 -2.26 -4.63
C ASP A 241 6.73 -3.05 -5.93
N LEU A 242 6.05 -4.19 -6.05
CA LEU A 242 6.00 -5.04 -7.23
C LEU A 242 4.58 -5.10 -7.80
N ALA A 243 4.51 -5.44 -9.07
CA ALA A 243 3.26 -5.55 -9.80
C ALA A 243 2.43 -6.80 -9.44
N ASN A 244 3.10 -7.87 -9.06
CA ASN A 244 2.53 -9.18 -8.76
C ASN A 244 3.53 -10.01 -7.93
N ASP A 245 3.17 -11.23 -7.61
CA ASP A 245 3.94 -12.18 -6.81
C ASP A 245 4.89 -13.07 -7.64
N ALA A 246 5.16 -12.72 -8.90
CA ALA A 246 6.02 -13.52 -9.78
C ALA A 246 7.51 -13.28 -9.56
#